data_bf98850043dfbd7d0eab4824af53f6db
#
_entry.id   bf98850043dfbd7d0eab4824af53f6db
#
_cell.length_a   1.000
_cell.length_b   1.000
_cell.length_c   1.000
_cell.angle_alpha   90.00
_cell.angle_beta   90.00
_cell.angle_gamma   90.00
#
_symmetry.space_group_name_H-M   'P 1'
#
loop_
_entity.id
_entity.type
_entity.pdbx_description
1 polymer ?
#
loop_
_entity_poly.entity_id
_entity_poly.type
_entity_poly.pdbx_seq_one_letter_code
_entity_poly.pdbx_strand_id
1 'polypeptide(L)'
;MNSVDPYSNKVRVRSCGLLIFEGKILLVKQNVPTRMSPVWIPPGGGVALGESAELALKRECKEETGVSLSGLRLRYVHEFIEKPYHALELYFLADRFSGEVIKGSDPEHTQSEQLIHEVCFMPFDDLTMLNVVPEFLVDELKSGRYLQSQISYFKSDR
;
A
#
# COMPACT_ATOMS: atom_id res chain seq x y z
N MET A 1 13.94 -13.63 24.45
CA MET A 1 13.26 -14.42 23.39
C MET A 1 13.34 -13.60 22.11
N ASN A 2 13.93 -14.16 21.08
CA ASN A 2 13.87 -13.55 19.75
C ASN A 2 12.42 -13.66 19.28
N SER A 3 11.69 -12.54 19.25
CA SER A 3 10.38 -12.49 18.61
C SER A 3 10.60 -12.80 17.13
N VAL A 4 10.09 -13.93 16.67
CA VAL A 4 10.11 -14.26 15.24
C VAL A 4 9.28 -13.19 14.55
N ASP A 5 9.88 -12.48 13.60
CA ASP A 5 9.17 -11.48 12.80
C ASP A 5 7.96 -12.17 12.12
N PRO A 6 6.73 -11.73 12.43
CA PRO A 6 5.52 -12.39 11.93
C PRO A 6 5.38 -12.35 10.41
N TYR A 7 6.19 -11.55 9.73
CA TYR A 7 6.14 -11.36 8.29
C TYR A 7 7.21 -12.17 7.54
N SER A 8 8.16 -12.76 8.24
CA SER A 8 9.26 -13.49 7.64
C SER A 8 8.93 -14.97 7.34
N ASN A 9 9.69 -15.56 6.41
CA ASN A 9 9.68 -17.00 6.08
C ASN A 9 8.32 -17.57 5.64
N LYS A 10 7.48 -16.74 5.02
CA LYS A 10 6.20 -17.15 4.42
C LYS A 10 5.83 -16.22 3.27
N VAL A 11 5.00 -16.72 2.36
CA VAL A 11 4.40 -15.88 1.33
C VAL A 11 3.17 -15.18 1.93
N ARG A 12 3.11 -13.87 1.79
CA ARG A 12 1.99 -13.06 2.23
C ARG A 12 1.23 -12.52 1.04
N VAL A 13 -0.10 -12.49 1.13
CA VAL A 13 -0.94 -11.73 0.19
C VAL A 13 -1.31 -10.41 0.85
N ARG A 14 -1.04 -9.31 0.13
CA ARG A 14 -1.39 -7.95 0.58
C ARG A 14 -2.32 -7.30 -0.43
N SER A 15 -3.21 -6.45 0.04
CA SER A 15 -4.13 -5.67 -0.78
C SER A 15 -3.88 -4.19 -0.55
N CYS A 16 -3.62 -3.45 -1.63
CA CYS A 16 -3.19 -2.06 -1.59
C CYS A 16 -4.08 -1.20 -2.50
N GLY A 17 -4.30 0.06 -2.12
CA GLY A 17 -5.23 0.95 -2.80
C GLY A 17 -4.57 2.11 -3.51
N LEU A 18 -4.94 2.33 -4.77
CA LEU A 18 -4.60 3.52 -5.52
C LEU A 18 -5.80 4.48 -5.45
N LEU A 19 -5.72 5.47 -4.53
CA LEU A 19 -6.70 6.51 -4.35
C LEU A 19 -6.16 7.77 -4.99
N ILE A 20 -6.72 8.13 -6.13
CA ILE A 20 -6.19 9.21 -6.98
C ILE A 20 -7.24 10.29 -7.12
N PHE A 21 -6.85 11.52 -6.87
CA PHE A 21 -7.70 12.71 -6.99
C PHE A 21 -6.89 13.90 -7.48
N GLU A 22 -7.32 14.49 -8.58
CA GLU A 22 -6.71 15.71 -9.16
C GLU A 22 -5.18 15.63 -9.30
N GLY A 23 -4.66 14.54 -9.88
CA GLY A 23 -3.22 14.36 -10.10
C GLY A 23 -2.41 14.10 -8.84
N LYS A 24 -3.07 13.67 -7.76
CA LYS A 24 -2.47 13.28 -6.47
C LYS A 24 -2.86 11.88 -6.10
N ILE A 25 -1.98 11.18 -5.41
CA ILE A 25 -2.24 9.86 -4.82
C ILE A 25 -2.16 9.92 -3.31
N LEU A 26 -3.08 9.23 -2.63
CA LEU A 26 -3.01 9.05 -1.18
C LEU A 26 -1.89 8.08 -0.83
N LEU A 27 -0.95 8.54 -0.03
CA LEU A 27 0.18 7.76 0.45
C LEU A 27 0.28 7.79 1.97
N VAL A 28 0.81 6.73 2.50
CA VAL A 28 1.12 6.54 3.91
C VAL A 28 2.64 6.48 4.07
N LYS A 29 3.19 7.31 4.95
CA LYS A 29 4.61 7.27 5.31
C LYS A 29 4.79 6.36 6.52
N GLN A 30 5.55 5.29 6.34
CA GLN A 30 5.72 4.31 7.41
C GLN A 30 7.09 3.62 7.37
N ASN A 31 7.45 3.01 8.50
CA ASN A 31 8.58 2.11 8.58
C ASN A 31 8.22 0.76 7.96
N VAL A 32 9.16 0.18 7.23
CA VAL A 32 9.05 -1.17 6.68
C VAL A 32 10.31 -1.97 7.00
N PRO A 33 10.21 -3.30 7.21
CA PRO A 33 11.36 -4.12 7.65
C PRO A 33 12.55 -4.10 6.69
N THR A 34 12.30 -3.86 5.41
CA THR A 34 13.30 -3.94 4.34
C THR A 34 14.00 -2.61 4.04
N ARG A 35 13.70 -1.56 4.80
CA ARG A 35 14.29 -0.23 4.63
C ARG A 35 14.73 0.37 5.95
N MET A 36 15.83 1.09 5.94
CA MET A 36 16.38 1.76 7.13
C MET A 36 15.65 3.06 7.47
N SER A 37 15.03 3.69 6.49
CA SER A 37 14.26 4.93 6.66
C SER A 37 12.81 4.73 6.23
N PRO A 38 11.88 5.56 6.75
CA PRO A 38 10.48 5.49 6.34
C PRO A 38 10.30 5.64 4.83
N VAL A 39 9.31 4.94 4.29
CA VAL A 39 8.93 4.98 2.87
C VAL A 39 7.50 5.48 2.72
N TRP A 40 7.18 5.96 1.53
CA TRP A 40 5.83 6.31 1.14
C TRP A 40 5.21 5.17 0.34
N ILE A 41 4.09 4.65 0.80
CA ILE A 41 3.39 3.53 0.16
C ILE A 41 1.89 3.81 0.05
N PRO A 42 1.20 3.23 -0.94
CA PRO A 42 -0.25 3.22 -0.95
C PRO A 42 -0.82 2.53 0.30
N PRO A 43 -1.98 2.98 0.83
CA PRO A 43 -2.60 2.32 1.96
C PRO A 43 -2.97 0.87 1.62
N GLY A 44 -2.88 0.00 2.61
CA GLY A 44 -3.20 -1.42 2.46
C GLY A 44 -2.53 -2.28 3.50
N GLY A 45 -2.74 -3.59 3.40
CA GLY A 45 -2.19 -4.53 4.35
C GLY A 45 -2.48 -5.99 4.00
N GLY A 46 -2.22 -6.87 4.94
CA GLY A 46 -2.38 -8.31 4.75
C GLY A 46 -3.83 -8.75 4.60
N VAL A 47 -4.06 -9.67 3.68
CA VAL A 47 -5.34 -10.36 3.54
C VAL A 47 -5.41 -11.48 4.56
N ALA A 48 -6.44 -11.47 5.41
CA ALA A 48 -6.66 -12.52 6.39
C ALA A 48 -7.29 -13.77 5.76
N LEU A 49 -7.09 -14.92 6.39
CA LEU A 49 -7.73 -16.15 5.94
C LEU A 49 -9.26 -16.00 5.96
N GLY A 50 -9.89 -16.29 4.82
CA GLY A 50 -11.34 -16.17 4.66
C GLY A 50 -11.82 -14.75 4.32
N GLU A 51 -10.94 -13.77 4.25
CA GLU A 51 -11.23 -12.40 3.84
C GLU A 51 -10.93 -12.22 2.35
N SER A 52 -11.79 -11.55 1.60
CA SER A 52 -11.45 -11.20 0.22
C SER A 52 -10.43 -10.06 0.18
N ALA A 53 -9.66 -9.97 -0.90
CA ALA A 53 -8.68 -8.90 -1.09
C ALA A 53 -9.34 -7.51 -1.07
N GLU A 54 -10.55 -7.37 -1.62
CA GLU A 54 -11.29 -6.11 -1.61
C GLU A 54 -11.74 -5.71 -0.20
N LEU A 55 -12.22 -6.67 0.59
CA LEU A 55 -12.61 -6.42 1.99
C LEU A 55 -11.39 -6.06 2.85
N ALA A 56 -10.28 -6.77 2.64
CA ALA A 56 -9.02 -6.45 3.32
C ALA A 56 -8.58 -5.00 3.03
N LEU A 57 -8.62 -4.59 1.77
CA LEU A 57 -8.26 -3.22 1.40
C LEU A 57 -9.18 -2.19 2.04
N LYS A 58 -10.50 -2.42 2.01
CA LYS A 58 -11.47 -1.49 2.63
C LYS A 58 -11.21 -1.34 4.12
N ARG A 59 -10.93 -2.44 4.81
CA ARG A 59 -10.61 -2.45 6.24
C ARG A 59 -9.31 -1.72 6.52
N GLU A 60 -8.22 -2.09 5.85
CA GLU A 60 -6.89 -1.48 6.04
C GLU A 60 -6.90 0.02 5.73
N CYS A 61 -7.51 0.43 4.61
CA CYS A 61 -7.58 1.82 4.24
C CYS A 61 -8.36 2.65 5.27
N LYS A 62 -9.45 2.11 5.81
CA LYS A 62 -10.23 2.76 6.87
C LYS A 62 -9.42 2.90 8.16
N GLU A 63 -8.70 1.85 8.55
CA GLU A 63 -7.85 1.84 9.74
C GLU A 63 -6.68 2.84 9.63
N GLU A 64 -5.99 2.84 8.50
CA GLU A 64 -4.78 3.65 8.29
C GLU A 64 -5.05 5.11 7.97
N THR A 65 -6.13 5.40 7.24
CA THR A 65 -6.35 6.72 6.63
C THR A 65 -7.70 7.36 6.96
N GLY A 66 -8.63 6.61 7.54
CA GLY A 66 -10.00 7.09 7.79
C GLY A 66 -10.92 7.06 6.57
N VAL A 67 -10.42 6.65 5.40
CA VAL A 67 -11.14 6.74 4.12
C VAL A 67 -11.88 5.45 3.81
N SER A 68 -13.12 5.57 3.31
CA SER A 68 -13.94 4.48 2.82
C SER A 68 -13.87 4.39 1.30
N LEU A 69 -13.78 3.17 0.76
CA LEU A 69 -13.57 2.90 -0.66
C LEU A 69 -14.76 2.21 -1.32
N SER A 70 -14.94 2.48 -2.62
CA SER A 70 -15.88 1.75 -3.46
C SER A 70 -15.44 1.71 -4.92
N GLY A 71 -15.96 0.73 -5.69
CA GLY A 71 -15.63 0.58 -7.11
C GLY A 71 -14.17 0.18 -7.31
N LEU A 72 -13.73 -0.88 -6.66
CA LEU A 72 -12.35 -1.35 -6.73
C LEU A 72 -12.12 -2.16 -8.01
N ARG A 73 -11.07 -1.81 -8.75
CA ARG A 73 -10.62 -2.53 -9.94
C ARG A 73 -9.16 -2.93 -9.78
N LEU A 74 -8.87 -4.24 -9.90
CA LEU A 74 -7.49 -4.73 -9.85
C LEU A 74 -6.70 -4.15 -11.03
N ARG A 75 -5.57 -3.51 -10.72
CA ARG A 75 -4.75 -2.85 -11.74
C ARG A 75 -3.36 -3.45 -11.85
N TYR A 76 -2.75 -3.76 -10.71
CA TYR A 76 -1.41 -4.34 -10.67
C TYR A 76 -1.33 -5.53 -9.75
N VAL A 77 -0.50 -6.49 -10.14
CA VAL A 77 0.03 -7.54 -9.26
C VAL A 77 1.52 -7.31 -9.14
N HIS A 78 2.01 -7.12 -7.93
CA HIS A 78 3.43 -6.94 -7.65
C HIS A 78 3.92 -8.08 -6.78
N GLU A 79 4.88 -8.82 -7.27
CA GLU A 79 5.57 -9.83 -6.48
C GLU A 79 6.88 -9.25 -5.94
N PHE A 80 6.98 -9.20 -4.61
CA PHE A 80 8.12 -8.69 -3.89
C PHE A 80 8.86 -9.84 -3.21
N ILE A 81 10.14 -10.01 -3.54
CA ILE A 81 10.99 -11.04 -2.97
C ILE A 81 12.27 -10.39 -2.46
N GLU A 82 12.43 -10.34 -1.15
CA GLU A 82 13.66 -9.90 -0.49
C GLU A 82 13.77 -10.69 0.83
N LYS A 83 14.59 -11.75 0.81
CA LYS A 83 14.70 -12.68 1.96
C LYS A 83 14.93 -11.94 3.27
N PRO A 84 14.21 -12.28 4.35
CA PRO A 84 13.30 -13.42 4.51
C PRO A 84 11.85 -13.15 4.11
N TYR A 85 11.56 -12.09 3.35
CA TYR A 85 10.21 -11.64 3.00
C TYR A 85 9.82 -12.04 1.57
N HIS A 86 8.55 -12.43 1.41
CA HIS A 86 7.94 -12.70 0.12
C HIS A 86 6.47 -12.26 0.16
N ALA A 87 6.07 -11.37 -0.73
CA ALA A 87 4.70 -10.88 -0.78
C ALA A 87 4.16 -10.86 -2.22
N LEU A 88 2.88 -11.21 -2.35
CA LEU A 88 2.06 -10.89 -3.52
C LEU A 88 1.17 -9.72 -3.14
N GLU A 89 1.36 -8.60 -3.80
CA GLU A 89 0.63 -7.36 -3.55
C GLU A 89 -0.34 -7.09 -4.68
N LEU A 90 -1.62 -6.96 -4.34
CA LEU A 90 -2.72 -6.69 -5.26
C LEU A 90 -3.05 -5.19 -5.15
N TYR A 91 -2.85 -4.44 -6.23
CA TYR A 91 -3.13 -3.01 -6.27
C TYR A 91 -4.46 -2.75 -6.98
N PHE A 92 -5.41 -2.21 -6.24
CA PHE A 92 -6.73 -1.84 -6.74
C PHE A 92 -6.82 -0.34 -6.94
N LEU A 93 -7.27 0.08 -8.11
CA LEU A 93 -7.68 1.46 -8.35
C LEU A 93 -9.10 1.65 -7.80
N ALA A 94 -9.27 2.63 -6.91
CA ALA A 94 -10.57 2.96 -6.35
C ALA A 94 -11.27 4.01 -7.23
N ASP A 95 -12.46 3.67 -7.73
CA ASP A 95 -13.25 4.61 -8.54
C ASP A 95 -13.82 5.74 -7.69
N ARG A 96 -14.14 5.45 -6.43
CA ARG A 96 -14.68 6.42 -5.48
C ARG A 96 -14.15 6.17 -4.08
N PHE A 97 -13.95 7.25 -3.37
CA PHE A 97 -13.62 7.21 -1.94
C PHE A 97 -14.23 8.41 -1.23
N SER A 98 -14.47 8.27 0.07
CA SER A 98 -15.10 9.29 0.91
C SER A 98 -14.55 9.26 2.33
N GLY A 99 -14.75 10.34 3.06
CA GLY A 99 -14.30 10.50 4.42
C GLY A 99 -13.14 11.49 4.53
N GLU A 100 -12.86 11.91 5.75
CA GLU A 100 -11.76 12.79 6.07
C GLU A 100 -10.47 11.96 6.16
N VAL A 101 -9.42 12.43 5.49
CA VAL A 101 -8.09 11.81 5.59
C VAL A 101 -7.49 12.16 6.95
N ILE A 102 -7.27 11.14 7.75
CA ILE A 102 -6.62 11.25 9.06
C ILE A 102 -5.50 10.21 9.15
N LYS A 103 -4.49 10.49 9.98
CA LYS A 103 -3.53 9.46 10.33
C LYS A 103 -4.20 8.48 11.27
N GLY A 104 -4.43 7.26 10.78
CA GLY A 104 -4.98 6.17 11.57
C GLY A 104 -3.93 5.50 12.43
N SER A 105 -4.34 4.39 13.02
CA SER A 105 -3.47 3.50 13.78
C SER A 105 -3.66 2.07 13.30
N ASP A 106 -2.62 1.27 13.40
CA ASP A 106 -2.73 -0.16 13.21
C ASP A 106 -3.16 -0.80 14.53
N PRO A 107 -4.37 -1.39 14.63
CA PRO A 107 -4.85 -1.99 15.87
C PRO A 107 -4.02 -3.20 16.32
N GLU A 108 -3.22 -3.79 15.44
CA GLU A 108 -2.31 -4.89 15.75
C GLU A 108 -1.02 -4.42 16.46
N HIS A 109 -0.77 -3.11 16.49
CA HIS A 109 0.41 -2.51 17.12
C HIS A 109 0.05 -1.61 18.29
N THR A 110 0.90 -1.59 19.33
CA THR A 110 0.79 -0.63 20.42
C THR A 110 1.13 0.79 19.96
N GLN A 111 0.75 1.81 20.73
CA GLN A 111 1.08 3.21 20.35
C GLN A 111 2.57 3.46 20.13
N SER A 112 3.44 2.79 20.91
CA SER A 112 4.90 2.89 20.78
C SER A 112 5.45 2.14 19.55
N GLU A 113 4.67 1.20 19.00
CA GLU A 113 5.04 0.38 17.85
C GLU A 113 4.36 0.83 16.56
N GLN A 114 3.57 1.92 16.59
CA GLN A 114 2.90 2.44 15.40
C GLN A 114 3.91 2.80 14.33
N LEU A 115 3.72 2.24 13.14
CA LEU A 115 4.63 2.36 12.01
C LEU A 115 4.30 3.56 11.12
N ILE A 116 3.08 4.12 11.24
CA ILE A 116 2.58 5.22 10.41
C ILE A 116 3.03 6.56 10.97
N HIS A 117 3.75 7.33 10.15
CA HIS A 117 4.23 8.67 10.50
C HIS A 117 3.33 9.77 9.93
N GLU A 118 2.83 9.58 8.72
CA GLU A 118 2.10 10.61 7.98
C GLU A 118 1.17 9.97 6.95
N VAL A 119 0.04 10.63 6.66
CA VAL A 119 -0.90 10.25 5.60
C VAL A 119 -1.29 11.52 4.85
N CYS A 120 -1.07 11.56 3.55
CA CYS A 120 -1.46 12.70 2.73
C CYS A 120 -1.62 12.36 1.25
N PHE A 121 -2.37 13.22 0.53
CA PHE A 121 -2.38 13.22 -0.92
C PHE A 121 -1.11 13.89 -1.46
N MET A 122 -0.34 13.13 -2.23
CA MET A 122 0.93 13.56 -2.79
C MET A 122 0.80 13.79 -4.30
N PRO A 123 1.17 14.99 -4.81
CA PRO A 123 1.17 15.25 -6.24
C PRO A 123 2.08 14.29 -7.00
N PHE A 124 1.65 13.83 -8.18
CA PHE A 124 2.47 12.94 -9.01
C PHE A 124 3.84 13.53 -9.36
N ASP A 125 3.91 14.86 -9.52
CA ASP A 125 5.17 15.53 -9.84
C ASP A 125 6.21 15.46 -8.71
N ASP A 126 5.76 15.33 -7.47
CA ASP A 126 6.62 15.25 -6.29
C ASP A 126 7.14 13.82 -6.01
N LEU A 127 6.55 12.80 -6.63
CA LEU A 127 6.86 11.39 -6.32
C LEU A 127 8.31 11.01 -6.59
N THR A 128 8.96 11.63 -7.59
CA THR A 128 10.37 11.36 -7.90
C THR A 128 11.33 11.87 -6.83
N MET A 129 10.90 12.81 -6.00
CA MET A 129 11.67 13.36 -4.88
C MET A 129 11.48 12.59 -3.58
N LEU A 130 10.58 11.60 -3.59
CA LEU A 130 10.20 10.83 -2.41
C LEU A 130 10.69 9.39 -2.54
N ASN A 131 10.85 8.74 -1.40
CA ASN A 131 11.13 7.32 -1.34
C ASN A 131 9.81 6.53 -1.43
N VAL A 132 9.25 6.44 -2.64
CA VAL A 132 8.00 5.72 -2.92
C VAL A 132 8.29 4.24 -3.20
N VAL A 133 7.53 3.36 -2.55
CA VAL A 133 7.63 1.91 -2.74
C VAL A 133 6.25 1.33 -3.02
N PRO A 134 6.10 0.45 -4.01
CA PRO A 134 7.11 -0.01 -4.97
C PRO A 134 7.44 1.07 -6.02
N GLU A 135 8.68 1.08 -6.46
CA GLU A 135 9.22 2.13 -7.32
C GLU A 135 8.52 2.22 -8.69
N PHE A 136 8.02 1.10 -9.22
CA PHE A 136 7.33 1.10 -10.52
C PHE A 136 6.08 2.02 -10.55
N LEU A 137 5.46 2.26 -9.39
CA LEU A 137 4.27 3.10 -9.31
C LEU A 137 4.53 4.54 -9.77
N VAL A 138 5.73 5.06 -9.55
CA VAL A 138 6.05 6.44 -9.94
C VAL A 138 5.90 6.62 -11.45
N ASP A 139 6.47 5.72 -12.26
CA ASP A 139 6.35 5.78 -13.71
C ASP A 139 4.93 5.49 -14.19
N GLU A 140 4.24 4.53 -13.58
CA GLU A 140 2.86 4.19 -13.93
C GLU A 140 1.90 5.36 -13.69
N LEU A 141 2.07 6.08 -12.59
CA LEU A 141 1.25 7.24 -12.24
C LEU A 141 1.57 8.44 -13.15
N LYS A 142 2.83 8.79 -13.31
CA LYS A 142 3.26 9.95 -14.12
C LYS A 142 2.93 9.79 -15.59
N SER A 143 3.00 8.58 -16.13
CA SER A 143 2.68 8.31 -17.54
C SER A 143 1.18 8.17 -17.81
N GLY A 144 0.33 8.06 -16.77
CA GLY A 144 -1.09 7.79 -16.92
C GLY A 144 -1.45 6.35 -17.23
N ARG A 145 -0.48 5.43 -17.26
CA ARG A 145 -0.75 4.00 -17.54
C ARG A 145 -1.65 3.33 -16.51
N TYR A 146 -1.74 3.87 -15.29
CA TYR A 146 -2.66 3.37 -14.27
C TYR A 146 -4.13 3.42 -14.70
N LEU A 147 -4.48 4.24 -15.69
CA LEU A 147 -5.85 4.34 -16.23
C LEU A 147 -6.20 3.21 -17.21
N GLN A 148 -5.23 2.43 -17.67
CA GLN A 148 -5.48 1.30 -18.55
C GLN A 148 -6.27 0.21 -17.83
N SER A 149 -7.09 -0.54 -18.58
CA SER A 149 -7.90 -1.62 -18.02
C SER A 149 -7.14 -2.95 -17.84
N GLN A 150 -6.02 -3.11 -18.54
CA GLN A 150 -5.21 -4.32 -18.49
C GLN A 150 -4.48 -4.43 -17.14
N ILE A 151 -4.55 -5.60 -16.50
CA ILE A 151 -3.77 -5.91 -15.31
C ILE A 151 -2.32 -6.14 -15.72
N SER A 152 -1.40 -5.46 -15.05
CA SER A 152 0.04 -5.62 -15.27
C SER A 152 0.70 -6.28 -14.06
N TYR A 153 1.66 -7.14 -14.33
CA TYR A 153 2.45 -7.82 -13.33
C TYR A 153 3.87 -7.25 -13.29
N PHE A 154 4.33 -6.93 -12.08
CA PHE A 154 5.69 -6.49 -11.81
C PHE A 154 6.34 -7.39 -10.77
N LYS A 155 7.64 -7.56 -10.86
CA LYS A 155 8.42 -8.31 -9.90
C LYS A 155 9.61 -7.50 -9.44
N SER A 156 9.80 -7.43 -8.13
CA SER A 156 11.00 -6.90 -7.48
C SER A 156 11.70 -8.03 -6.73
N ASP A 157 12.94 -8.32 -7.10
CA ASP A 157 13.74 -9.42 -6.56
C ASP A 157 15.09 -8.84 -6.13
N ARG A 158 15.44 -8.98 -4.83
CA ARG A 158 16.66 -8.42 -4.24
C ARG A 158 17.37 -9.43 -3.35
#